data_60f643f0b5eb2069abd9cc6fe28e2ca5
#
_entry.id   60f643f0b5eb2069abd9cc6fe28e2ca5
#
_cell.length_a   1.000
_cell.length_b   1.000
_cell.length_c   1.000
_cell.angle_alpha   90.00
_cell.angle_beta   90.00
_cell.angle_gamma   90.00
#
_symmetry.space_group_name_H-M   'P 1'
#
loop_
_entity.id
_entity.type
_entity.pdbx_description
1 polymer ?
#
loop_
_entity_poly.entity_id
_entity_poly.type
_entity_poly.pdbx_seq_one_letter_code
_entity_poly.pdbx_strand_id
1 'polypeptide(L)'
;MTNDVLIIGGGIIGLACGVELKLRGANVTVICRDFTAAASHAAAGMLAPDAENITNEAMLSLCRRSRNLYLDWTEKLTKLTAKKDLNNTGYWPCGILAPLYQQPENQEHKNANWLDKNTINQYQTGLGADVVGGWWYPEDGQVDNRALMKVLRTAATSLGVVFQDGITVEAISQQQGKVIGVQTNTGLLRADHYLLTAGAWTNQLLPLPVRPRKGQMLSVRVPDFVTELPLTRVLFGENIYIVPRRDRSIIIGATSEDVGFTAHNTPGGIQSLLQSAIRLYPQLENYPLQELWWGFRPATPDELPILGHSYCSNLTLATGHHRNGILLAPITATLIADLICEQKADPLLANFHYSRFSTVSSTTTPMLIHATPATNGHRNPEISDLIV
;
A
#
# COMPACT_ATOMS: atom_id res chain seq x y z
N MET A 1 -12.67 5.37 30.04
CA MET A 1 -13.40 4.23 29.46
C MET A 1 -12.58 3.72 28.29
N THR A 2 -12.20 2.45 28.27
CA THR A 2 -11.47 1.83 27.17
C THR A 2 -12.48 1.61 26.04
N ASN A 3 -12.35 2.34 24.94
CA ASN A 3 -13.22 2.15 23.78
C ASN A 3 -12.79 0.89 23.03
N ASP A 4 -13.73 0.00 22.77
CA ASP A 4 -13.50 -1.15 21.90
C ASP A 4 -13.58 -0.71 20.44
N VAL A 5 -12.51 -0.94 19.69
CA VAL A 5 -12.41 -0.60 18.27
C VAL A 5 -12.30 -1.87 17.43
N LEU A 6 -13.26 -2.05 16.51
CA LEU A 6 -13.23 -3.11 15.50
C LEU A 6 -12.70 -2.57 14.18
N ILE A 7 -11.53 -3.06 13.75
CA ILE A 7 -10.92 -2.70 12.47
C ILE A 7 -11.32 -3.74 11.41
N ILE A 8 -11.91 -3.26 10.32
CA ILE A 8 -12.36 -4.07 9.19
C ILE A 8 -11.31 -3.98 8.09
N GLY A 9 -10.43 -4.98 8.02
CA GLY A 9 -9.34 -5.06 7.04
C GLY A 9 -7.95 -5.10 7.67
N GLY A 10 -7.18 -6.17 7.38
CA GLY A 10 -5.84 -6.45 7.91
C GLY A 10 -4.69 -6.03 6.98
N GLY A 11 -4.91 -5.08 6.06
CA GLY A 11 -3.82 -4.47 5.28
C GLY A 11 -2.96 -3.53 6.13
N ILE A 12 -1.94 -2.93 5.51
CA ILE A 12 -0.99 -2.07 6.22
C ILE A 12 -1.67 -0.93 6.99
N ILE A 13 -2.72 -0.35 6.44
CA ILE A 13 -3.46 0.73 7.10
C ILE A 13 -4.15 0.22 8.37
N GLY A 14 -4.85 -0.91 8.28
CA GLY A 14 -5.51 -1.52 9.45
C GLY A 14 -4.51 -1.92 10.54
N LEU A 15 -3.39 -2.52 10.16
CA LEU A 15 -2.33 -2.90 11.11
C LEU A 15 -1.68 -1.67 11.77
N ALA A 16 -1.34 -0.65 10.98
CA ALA A 16 -0.72 0.57 11.50
C ALA A 16 -1.66 1.32 12.45
N CYS A 17 -2.95 1.47 12.06
CA CYS A 17 -3.97 2.04 12.94
C CYS A 17 -4.17 1.20 14.21
N GLY A 18 -4.15 -0.14 14.10
CA GLY A 18 -4.26 -1.04 15.24
C GLY A 18 -3.17 -0.84 16.27
N VAL A 19 -1.91 -0.67 15.82
CA VAL A 19 -0.76 -0.35 16.68
C VAL A 19 -0.96 1.01 17.37
N GLU A 20 -1.29 2.06 16.62
CA GLU A 20 -1.43 3.41 17.18
C GLU A 20 -2.62 3.53 18.15
N LEU A 21 -3.76 2.93 17.83
CA LEU A 21 -4.93 2.88 18.72
C LEU A 21 -4.61 2.15 20.03
N LYS A 22 -3.89 1.02 19.92
CA LYS A 22 -3.50 0.25 21.10
C LYS A 22 -2.54 1.02 22.00
N LEU A 23 -1.59 1.75 21.43
CA LEU A 23 -0.67 2.63 22.17
C LEU A 23 -1.39 3.78 22.88
N ARG A 24 -2.58 4.19 22.42
CA ARG A 24 -3.47 5.16 23.05
C ARG A 24 -4.46 4.53 24.04
N GLY A 25 -4.33 3.23 24.32
CA GLY A 25 -5.11 2.51 25.33
C GLY A 25 -6.45 1.97 24.86
N ALA A 26 -6.76 1.98 23.57
CA ALA A 26 -7.96 1.34 23.04
C ALA A 26 -7.84 -0.20 23.10
N ASN A 27 -8.96 -0.90 23.24
CA ASN A 27 -9.03 -2.33 22.96
C ASN A 27 -9.27 -2.51 21.46
N VAL A 28 -8.41 -3.27 20.78
CA VAL A 28 -8.44 -3.36 19.32
C VAL A 28 -8.59 -4.81 18.88
N THR A 29 -9.60 -5.04 18.04
CA THR A 29 -9.77 -6.28 17.28
C THR A 29 -9.66 -5.97 15.78
N VAL A 30 -8.83 -6.72 15.06
CA VAL A 30 -8.69 -6.64 13.60
C VAL A 30 -9.29 -7.89 12.98
N ILE A 31 -10.27 -7.71 12.11
CA ILE A 31 -10.86 -8.80 11.34
C ILE A 31 -10.43 -8.75 9.88
N CYS A 32 -10.14 -9.90 9.30
CA CYS A 32 -9.69 -9.98 7.92
C CYS A 32 -10.05 -11.32 7.29
N ARG A 33 -10.49 -11.30 6.04
CA ARG A 33 -10.77 -12.52 5.29
C ARG A 33 -9.48 -13.31 5.02
N ASP A 34 -8.43 -12.62 4.60
CA ASP A 34 -7.12 -13.17 4.29
C ASP A 34 -6.07 -12.06 4.41
N PHE A 35 -5.15 -12.19 5.36
CA PHE A 35 -4.07 -11.21 5.54
C PHE A 35 -3.08 -11.21 4.39
N THR A 36 -2.90 -12.34 3.72
CA THR A 36 -1.91 -12.48 2.63
C THR A 36 -2.40 -11.87 1.33
N ALA A 37 -3.73 -11.78 1.13
CA ALA A 37 -4.36 -11.20 -0.05
C ALA A 37 -4.38 -9.65 -0.04
N ALA A 38 -3.93 -9.01 1.04
CA ALA A 38 -3.90 -7.55 1.11
C ALA A 38 -2.96 -6.96 0.05
N ALA A 39 -3.40 -5.87 -0.61
CA ALA A 39 -2.58 -5.13 -1.58
C ALA A 39 -1.19 -4.72 -1.03
N SER A 40 -1.07 -4.63 0.28
CA SER A 40 0.18 -4.32 0.98
C SER A 40 1.28 -5.35 0.75
N HIS A 41 0.92 -6.63 0.58
CA HIS A 41 1.88 -7.70 0.26
C HIS A 41 2.34 -7.68 -1.21
N ALA A 42 1.52 -7.10 -2.09
CA ALA A 42 1.84 -6.97 -3.51
C ALA A 42 2.64 -5.70 -3.84
N ALA A 43 2.65 -4.70 -2.97
CA ALA A 43 3.28 -3.41 -3.21
C ALA A 43 4.82 -3.52 -3.37
N ALA A 44 5.42 -2.56 -4.07
CA ALA A 44 6.88 -2.45 -4.17
C ALA A 44 7.54 -1.75 -2.97
N GLY A 45 6.78 -1.07 -2.13
CA GLY A 45 7.30 -0.41 -0.95
C GLY A 45 8.08 0.88 -1.22
N MET A 46 7.91 1.52 -2.35
CA MET A 46 8.50 2.83 -2.61
C MET A 46 7.93 3.90 -1.67
N LEU A 47 8.79 4.79 -1.22
CA LEU A 47 8.48 5.98 -0.43
C LEU A 47 8.87 7.19 -1.28
N ALA A 48 8.01 7.54 -2.25
CA ALA A 48 8.36 8.32 -3.42
C ALA A 48 7.48 9.56 -3.63
N PRO A 49 7.21 10.41 -2.63
CA PRO A 49 6.33 11.55 -2.81
C PRO A 49 6.83 12.54 -3.86
N ASP A 50 8.14 12.64 -4.03
CA ASP A 50 8.75 13.59 -4.96
C ASP A 50 8.94 12.96 -6.35
N ALA A 51 9.40 11.71 -6.43
CA ALA A 51 9.61 11.02 -7.71
C ALA A 51 8.28 10.68 -8.43
N GLU A 52 7.19 10.46 -7.72
CA GLU A 52 5.86 10.23 -8.31
C GLU A 52 5.18 11.50 -8.83
N ASN A 53 5.81 12.66 -8.67
CA ASN A 53 5.34 13.97 -9.15
C ASN A 53 3.86 14.26 -8.78
N ILE A 54 3.53 14.11 -7.50
CA ILE A 54 2.18 14.33 -6.98
C ILE A 54 1.80 15.80 -7.13
N THR A 55 0.79 16.09 -7.95
CA THR A 55 0.36 17.46 -8.28
C THR A 55 -0.61 18.05 -7.27
N ASN A 56 -1.38 17.23 -6.55
CA ASN A 56 -2.30 17.71 -5.51
C ASN A 56 -1.51 18.10 -4.26
N GLU A 57 -1.56 19.38 -3.88
CA GLU A 57 -0.76 19.93 -2.76
C GLU A 57 -1.08 19.29 -1.40
N ALA A 58 -2.37 19.01 -1.12
CA ALA A 58 -2.77 18.36 0.12
C ALA A 58 -2.22 16.93 0.21
N MET A 59 -2.28 16.20 -0.91
CA MET A 59 -1.72 14.85 -1.02
C MET A 59 -0.20 14.86 -0.90
N LEU A 60 0.48 15.77 -1.58
CA LEU A 60 1.94 15.93 -1.49
C LEU A 60 2.38 16.25 -0.05
N SER A 61 1.66 17.16 0.61
CA SER A 61 1.89 17.48 2.02
C SER A 61 1.71 16.25 2.93
N LEU A 62 0.63 15.49 2.74
CA LEU A 62 0.37 14.26 3.49
C LEU A 62 1.49 13.22 3.27
N CYS A 63 1.89 13.01 2.03
CA CYS A 63 2.93 12.06 1.64
C CYS A 63 4.31 12.43 2.24
N ARG A 64 4.69 13.71 2.17
CA ARG A 64 5.96 14.17 2.75
C ARG A 64 5.95 14.10 4.27
N ARG A 65 4.86 14.50 4.93
CA ARG A 65 4.71 14.31 6.39
C ARG A 65 4.87 12.83 6.76
N SER A 66 4.27 11.94 5.98
CA SER A 66 4.39 10.50 6.21
C SER A 66 5.80 9.97 6.01
N ARG A 67 6.48 10.36 4.91
CA ARG A 67 7.87 9.97 4.66
C ARG A 67 8.78 10.39 5.81
N ASN A 68 8.61 11.59 6.32
CA ASN A 68 9.43 12.11 7.43
C ASN A 68 9.23 11.33 8.74
N LEU A 69 8.12 10.64 8.91
CA LEU A 69 7.87 9.77 10.08
C LEU A 69 8.56 8.40 9.96
N TYR A 70 8.97 7.97 8.75
CA TYR A 70 9.33 6.59 8.49
C TYR A 70 10.47 6.06 9.34
N LEU A 71 11.53 6.84 9.55
CA LEU A 71 12.68 6.43 10.36
C LEU A 71 12.24 6.10 11.80
N ASP A 72 11.66 7.07 12.49
CA ASP A 72 11.24 6.93 13.88
C ASP A 72 10.14 5.87 14.04
N TRP A 73 9.24 5.81 13.06
CA TRP A 73 8.14 4.85 13.07
C TRP A 73 8.63 3.41 12.93
N THR A 74 9.57 3.14 12.02
CA THR A 74 10.13 1.80 11.84
C THR A 74 10.97 1.39 13.04
N GLU A 75 11.74 2.30 13.64
CA GLU A 75 12.45 2.04 14.91
C GLU A 75 11.49 1.75 16.06
N LYS A 76 10.41 2.51 16.20
CA LYS A 76 9.35 2.28 17.19
C LYS A 76 8.76 0.88 17.04
N LEU A 77 8.41 0.49 15.81
CA LEU A 77 7.86 -0.83 15.51
C LEU A 77 8.82 -1.96 15.87
N THR A 78 10.11 -1.82 15.55
CA THR A 78 11.12 -2.83 15.90
C THR A 78 11.30 -2.98 17.41
N LYS A 79 11.23 -1.89 18.17
CA LYS A 79 11.28 -1.90 19.65
C LYS A 79 10.07 -2.61 20.27
N LEU A 80 8.91 -2.59 19.60
CA LEU A 80 7.70 -3.27 20.06
C LEU A 80 7.67 -4.77 19.75
N THR A 81 8.57 -5.26 18.89
CA THR A 81 8.66 -6.69 18.59
C THR A 81 9.58 -7.40 19.62
N ALA A 82 9.04 -8.38 20.32
CA ALA A 82 9.82 -9.17 21.28
C ALA A 82 10.83 -10.15 20.62
N LYS A 83 10.72 -10.36 19.30
CA LYS A 83 11.52 -11.34 18.55
C LYS A 83 12.60 -10.62 17.74
N LYS A 84 13.87 -10.87 18.07
CA LYS A 84 15.04 -10.28 17.38
C LYS A 84 15.09 -10.60 15.87
N ASP A 85 14.60 -11.75 15.45
CA ASP A 85 14.64 -12.19 14.05
C ASP A 85 13.57 -11.53 13.15
N LEU A 86 12.61 -10.81 13.74
CA LEU A 86 11.52 -10.13 13.04
C LEU A 86 11.55 -8.60 13.18
N ASN A 87 12.70 -8.02 13.51
CA ASN A 87 12.83 -6.60 13.80
C ASN A 87 13.35 -5.75 12.62
N ASN A 88 13.47 -6.33 11.44
CA ASN A 88 13.92 -5.59 10.25
C ASN A 88 12.75 -5.27 9.32
N THR A 89 12.39 -4.01 9.22
CA THR A 89 11.36 -3.51 8.29
C THR A 89 11.85 -3.38 6.86
N GLY A 90 13.16 -3.49 6.63
CA GLY A 90 13.76 -3.22 5.33
C GLY A 90 13.69 -1.74 4.91
N TYR A 91 13.46 -0.81 5.86
CA TYR A 91 13.52 0.62 5.56
C TYR A 91 14.91 1.01 5.05
N TRP A 92 14.92 1.68 3.90
CA TRP A 92 16.15 2.06 3.22
C TRP A 92 15.97 3.42 2.54
N PRO A 93 16.49 4.52 3.16
CA PRO A 93 16.48 5.86 2.57
C PRO A 93 17.59 5.96 1.51
N CYS A 94 17.45 5.19 0.44
CA CYS A 94 18.49 5.02 -0.58
C CYS A 94 18.40 6.05 -1.71
N GLY A 95 17.42 6.94 -1.68
CA GLY A 95 17.08 7.81 -2.79
C GLY A 95 16.40 7.08 -3.96
N ILE A 96 15.83 7.86 -4.86
CA ILE A 96 15.22 7.38 -6.10
C ILE A 96 15.89 8.09 -7.29
N LEU A 97 16.32 7.31 -8.26
CA LEU A 97 16.84 7.79 -9.54
C LEU A 97 15.75 7.57 -10.60
N ALA A 98 15.37 8.65 -11.29
CA ALA A 98 14.40 8.62 -12.39
C ALA A 98 15.08 8.87 -13.74
N PRO A 99 15.64 7.82 -14.40
CA PRO A 99 16.28 7.96 -15.69
C PRO A 99 15.27 8.32 -16.77
N LEU A 100 15.69 9.16 -17.72
CA LEU A 100 14.88 9.63 -18.85
C LEU A 100 15.56 9.26 -20.18
N TYR A 101 14.71 9.04 -21.20
CA TYR A 101 15.11 8.76 -22.57
C TYR A 101 15.13 10.01 -23.46
N GLN A 102 14.59 11.12 -22.95
CA GLN A 102 14.57 12.42 -23.60
C GLN A 102 14.93 13.50 -22.57
N GLN A 103 15.62 14.52 -23.00
CA GLN A 103 15.94 15.64 -22.12
C GLN A 103 14.66 16.42 -21.80
N PRO A 104 14.43 16.78 -20.52
CA PRO A 104 13.31 17.63 -20.16
C PRO A 104 13.53 19.06 -20.68
N GLU A 105 12.45 19.73 -21.02
CA GLU A 105 12.49 21.14 -21.45
C GLU A 105 13.02 22.07 -20.34
N ASN A 106 12.71 21.76 -19.10
CA ASN A 106 13.20 22.46 -17.91
C ASN A 106 13.99 21.49 -17.03
N GLN A 107 15.19 21.88 -16.62
CA GLN A 107 16.08 21.12 -15.73
C GLN A 107 16.02 21.62 -14.27
N GLU A 108 15.09 22.50 -13.96
CA GLU A 108 14.83 22.96 -12.60
C GLU A 108 13.67 22.17 -11.99
N HIS A 109 13.94 21.50 -10.87
CA HIS A 109 12.94 20.78 -10.09
C HIS A 109 13.16 21.05 -8.60
N LYS A 110 12.10 21.45 -7.88
CA LYS A 110 12.21 21.96 -6.51
C LYS A 110 12.84 20.97 -5.52
N ASN A 111 12.68 19.66 -5.76
CA ASN A 111 13.11 18.61 -4.81
C ASN A 111 13.93 17.50 -5.49
N ALA A 112 14.48 17.78 -6.66
CA ALA A 112 15.31 16.85 -7.41
C ALA A 112 16.50 17.57 -8.04
N ASN A 113 17.56 16.81 -8.28
CA ASN A 113 18.74 17.28 -8.98
C ASN A 113 18.78 16.64 -10.36
N TRP A 114 18.93 17.46 -11.41
CA TRP A 114 19.16 16.95 -12.74
C TRP A 114 20.57 16.36 -12.84
N LEU A 115 20.67 15.15 -13.34
CA LEU A 115 21.92 14.46 -13.65
C LEU A 115 21.99 14.25 -15.17
N ASP A 116 23.00 14.79 -15.82
CA ASP A 116 23.28 14.50 -17.22
C ASP A 116 23.73 13.04 -17.41
N LYS A 117 23.93 12.63 -18.68
CA LYS A 117 24.31 11.25 -19.03
C LYS A 117 25.59 10.78 -18.33
N ASN A 118 26.58 11.65 -18.19
CA ASN A 118 27.83 11.27 -17.55
C ASN A 118 27.67 11.13 -16.04
N THR A 119 27.00 12.08 -15.43
CA THR A 119 26.77 12.12 -13.98
C THR A 119 25.85 11.00 -13.53
N ILE A 120 24.74 10.71 -14.26
CA ILE A 120 23.82 9.64 -13.88
C ILE A 120 24.50 8.26 -13.90
N ASN A 121 25.43 8.03 -14.84
CA ASN A 121 26.21 6.79 -14.90
C ASN A 121 27.23 6.65 -13.75
N GLN A 122 27.63 7.74 -13.10
CA GLN A 122 28.42 7.69 -11.86
C GLN A 122 27.54 7.35 -10.66
N TYR A 123 26.28 7.83 -10.65
CA TYR A 123 25.32 7.49 -9.62
C TYR A 123 24.86 6.04 -9.69
N GLN A 124 24.61 5.55 -10.89
CA GLN A 124 24.17 4.17 -11.14
C GLN A 124 24.76 3.67 -12.47
N THR A 125 25.69 2.75 -12.39
CA THR A 125 26.26 2.07 -13.57
C THR A 125 25.27 1.06 -14.17
N GLY A 126 25.44 0.75 -15.45
CA GLY A 126 24.66 -0.29 -16.13
C GLY A 126 23.27 0.13 -16.58
N LEU A 127 22.95 1.41 -16.59
CA LEU A 127 21.72 1.95 -17.19
C LEU A 127 21.70 1.71 -18.71
N GLY A 128 20.50 1.65 -19.29
CA GLY A 128 20.30 1.50 -20.72
C GLY A 128 21.03 2.55 -21.55
N ALA A 129 21.56 2.16 -22.71
CA ALA A 129 22.39 3.02 -23.56
C ALA A 129 21.65 4.28 -24.07
N ASP A 130 20.32 4.21 -24.18
CA ASP A 130 19.44 5.29 -24.61
C ASP A 130 19.03 6.26 -23.49
N VAL A 131 19.44 6.01 -22.25
CA VAL A 131 19.27 6.96 -21.14
C VAL A 131 20.13 8.19 -21.40
N VAL A 132 19.51 9.37 -21.40
CA VAL A 132 20.18 10.66 -21.68
C VAL A 132 20.51 11.45 -20.42
N GLY A 133 19.95 11.06 -19.26
CA GLY A 133 20.09 11.70 -17.97
C GLY A 133 18.93 11.28 -17.06
N GLY A 134 18.72 12.01 -15.98
CA GLY A 134 17.59 11.72 -15.08
C GLY A 134 17.55 12.61 -13.86
N TRP A 135 16.47 12.45 -13.09
CA TRP A 135 16.27 13.16 -11.84
C TRP A 135 16.74 12.32 -10.66
N TRP A 136 17.45 12.94 -9.76
CA TRP A 136 17.84 12.35 -8.47
C TRP A 136 17.01 12.95 -7.35
N TYR A 137 16.26 12.09 -6.62
CA TYR A 137 15.43 12.43 -5.48
C TYR A 137 16.07 11.87 -4.20
N PRO A 138 16.91 12.64 -3.51
CA PRO A 138 17.70 12.15 -2.36
C PRO A 138 16.85 11.81 -1.16
N GLU A 139 15.73 12.48 -0.96
CA GLU A 139 14.86 12.31 0.21
C GLU A 139 13.89 11.13 0.08
N ASP A 140 13.68 10.62 -1.13
CA ASP A 140 12.84 9.46 -1.39
C ASP A 140 13.58 8.16 -1.05
N GLY A 141 12.87 7.05 -0.99
CA GLY A 141 13.47 5.77 -0.62
C GLY A 141 12.50 4.60 -0.76
N GLN A 142 12.74 3.58 0.06
CA GLN A 142 11.92 2.38 0.05
C GLN A 142 11.83 1.72 1.43
N VAL A 143 10.90 0.79 1.55
CA VAL A 143 10.80 -0.16 2.65
C VAL A 143 10.46 -1.54 2.09
N ASP A 144 10.93 -2.61 2.69
CA ASP A 144 10.43 -3.93 2.34
C ASP A 144 8.99 -4.09 2.87
N ASN A 145 8.04 -4.00 1.98
CA ASN A 145 6.62 -4.04 2.32
C ASN A 145 6.21 -5.34 3.03
N ARG A 146 6.78 -6.48 2.64
CA ARG A 146 6.46 -7.78 3.25
C ARG A 146 7.11 -7.93 4.63
N ALA A 147 8.34 -7.47 4.80
CA ALA A 147 9.00 -7.40 6.09
C ALA A 147 8.27 -6.43 7.04
N LEU A 148 7.89 -5.25 6.54
CA LEU A 148 7.13 -4.26 7.30
C LEU A 148 5.78 -4.83 7.77
N MET A 149 5.04 -5.55 6.91
CA MET A 149 3.78 -6.20 7.29
C MET A 149 3.96 -7.22 8.41
N LYS A 150 5.05 -8.02 8.38
CA LYS A 150 5.39 -8.98 9.44
C LYS A 150 5.71 -8.26 10.76
N VAL A 151 6.53 -7.21 10.69
CA VAL A 151 6.90 -6.39 11.87
C VAL A 151 5.65 -5.73 12.47
N LEU A 152 4.80 -5.11 11.66
CA LEU A 152 3.55 -4.49 12.11
C LEU A 152 2.62 -5.49 12.81
N ARG A 153 2.42 -6.66 12.20
CA ARG A 153 1.57 -7.70 12.82
C ARG A 153 2.15 -8.19 14.13
N THR A 154 3.46 -8.40 14.19
CA THR A 154 4.15 -8.83 15.42
C THR A 154 4.05 -7.76 16.50
N ALA A 155 4.32 -6.50 16.18
CA ALA A 155 4.21 -5.38 17.12
C ALA A 155 2.77 -5.24 17.65
N ALA A 156 1.77 -5.30 16.77
CA ALA A 156 0.36 -5.26 17.16
C ALA A 156 -0.01 -6.42 18.09
N THR A 157 0.44 -7.64 17.80
CA THR A 157 0.22 -8.81 18.66
C THR A 157 0.90 -8.63 20.03
N SER A 158 2.15 -8.14 20.08
CA SER A 158 2.87 -7.87 21.33
C SER A 158 2.17 -6.82 22.19
N LEU A 159 1.48 -5.87 21.60
CA LEU A 159 0.65 -4.87 22.28
C LEU A 159 -0.71 -5.42 22.74
N GLY A 160 -1.09 -6.63 22.35
CA GLY A 160 -2.38 -7.23 22.69
C GLY A 160 -3.51 -6.83 21.75
N VAL A 161 -3.24 -6.54 20.49
CA VAL A 161 -4.26 -6.48 19.42
C VAL A 161 -4.76 -7.89 19.15
N VAL A 162 -6.08 -8.07 19.13
CA VAL A 162 -6.72 -9.35 18.80
C VAL A 162 -6.90 -9.45 17.28
N PHE A 163 -6.46 -10.56 16.71
CA PHE A 163 -6.62 -10.84 15.28
C PHE A 163 -7.60 -11.99 15.05
N GLN A 164 -8.54 -11.78 14.13
CA GLN A 164 -9.46 -12.81 13.69
C GLN A 164 -9.32 -12.99 12.17
N ASP A 165 -8.64 -14.04 11.77
CA ASP A 165 -8.44 -14.45 10.39
C ASP A 165 -9.63 -15.24 9.86
N GLY A 166 -9.85 -15.22 8.54
CA GLY A 166 -10.96 -15.97 7.91
C GLY A 166 -12.32 -15.31 8.07
N ILE A 167 -12.37 -14.11 8.64
CA ILE A 167 -13.63 -13.37 8.84
C ILE A 167 -13.95 -12.55 7.60
N THR A 168 -15.01 -12.96 6.90
CA THR A 168 -15.57 -12.20 5.77
C THR A 168 -16.70 -11.32 6.28
N VAL A 169 -16.56 -10.01 6.09
CA VAL A 169 -17.63 -9.04 6.37
C VAL A 169 -18.61 -9.05 5.21
N GLU A 170 -19.88 -9.25 5.50
CA GLU A 170 -20.98 -9.32 4.53
C GLU A 170 -21.77 -8.01 4.48
N ALA A 171 -21.98 -7.37 5.65
CA ALA A 171 -22.70 -6.10 5.74
C ALA A 171 -22.33 -5.32 7.01
N ILE A 172 -22.47 -3.99 6.92
CA ILE A 172 -22.37 -3.06 8.06
C ILE A 172 -23.81 -2.61 8.39
N SER A 173 -24.35 -3.12 9.50
CA SER A 173 -25.70 -2.81 9.96
C SER A 173 -25.73 -1.44 10.64
N GLN A 174 -26.66 -0.59 10.21
CA GLN A 174 -26.73 0.82 10.65
C GLN A 174 -28.13 1.17 11.09
N GLN A 175 -28.23 1.98 12.13
CA GLN A 175 -29.49 2.51 12.63
C GLN A 175 -29.26 3.91 13.23
N GLN A 176 -30.11 4.88 12.90
CA GLN A 176 -30.07 6.23 13.44
C GLN A 176 -28.69 6.90 13.42
N GLY A 177 -27.96 6.79 12.30
CA GLY A 177 -26.63 7.38 12.15
C GLY A 177 -25.52 6.72 12.98
N LYS A 178 -25.73 5.46 13.38
CA LYS A 178 -24.72 4.64 14.08
C LYS A 178 -24.62 3.25 13.46
N VAL A 179 -23.42 2.68 13.46
CA VAL A 179 -23.22 1.25 13.22
C VAL A 179 -23.63 0.50 14.49
N ILE A 180 -24.56 -0.47 14.33
CA ILE A 180 -25.07 -1.32 15.41
C ILE A 180 -24.42 -2.71 15.42
N GLY A 181 -23.67 -3.05 14.37
CA GLY A 181 -22.91 -4.28 14.25
C GLY A 181 -22.41 -4.52 12.83
N VAL A 182 -21.52 -5.48 12.70
CA VAL A 182 -20.94 -5.94 11.44
C VAL A 182 -21.32 -7.39 11.26
N GLN A 183 -22.11 -7.68 10.22
CA GLN A 183 -22.49 -9.04 9.86
C GLN A 183 -21.33 -9.74 9.17
N THR A 184 -20.99 -10.93 9.64
CA THR A 184 -19.88 -11.72 9.11
C THR A 184 -20.30 -13.17 8.86
N ASN A 185 -19.46 -13.93 8.15
CA ASN A 185 -19.64 -15.37 7.95
C ASN A 185 -19.67 -16.19 9.26
N THR A 186 -19.27 -15.61 10.38
CA THR A 186 -19.27 -16.26 11.71
C THR A 186 -20.31 -15.69 12.67
N GLY A 187 -21.11 -14.72 12.23
CA GLY A 187 -22.13 -14.05 13.01
C GLY A 187 -21.93 -12.54 13.14
N LEU A 188 -22.73 -11.93 14.02
CA LEU A 188 -22.74 -10.48 14.23
C LEU A 188 -21.67 -10.06 15.26
N LEU A 189 -20.75 -9.19 14.83
CA LEU A 189 -19.75 -8.57 15.70
C LEU A 189 -20.18 -7.15 16.10
N ARG A 190 -19.92 -6.76 17.34
CA ARG A 190 -20.21 -5.43 17.88
C ARG A 190 -18.99 -4.82 18.54
N ALA A 191 -18.88 -3.49 18.44
CA ALA A 191 -17.85 -2.68 19.10
C ALA A 191 -18.40 -1.27 19.38
N ASP A 192 -17.72 -0.50 20.20
CA ASP A 192 -18.07 0.89 20.47
C ASP A 192 -17.78 1.78 19.24
N HIS A 193 -16.66 1.48 18.54
CA HIS A 193 -16.23 2.19 17.35
C HIS A 193 -15.76 1.22 16.25
N TYR A 194 -15.96 1.61 15.00
CA TYR A 194 -15.58 0.83 13.83
C TYR A 194 -14.61 1.63 12.98
N LEU A 195 -13.58 0.96 12.44
CA LEU A 195 -12.63 1.55 11.51
C LEU A 195 -12.60 0.73 10.21
N LEU A 196 -13.03 1.33 9.10
CA LEU A 196 -13.05 0.67 7.79
C LEU A 196 -11.73 0.89 7.05
N THR A 197 -10.96 -0.18 6.88
CA THR A 197 -9.68 -0.24 6.14
C THR A 197 -9.69 -1.33 5.08
N ALA A 198 -10.86 -1.58 4.46
CA ALA A 198 -11.11 -2.72 3.57
C ALA A 198 -10.46 -2.59 2.17
N GLY A 199 -9.66 -1.54 1.92
CA GLY A 199 -8.92 -1.36 0.68
C GLY A 199 -9.82 -1.43 -0.55
N ALA A 200 -9.46 -2.23 -1.54
CA ALA A 200 -10.18 -2.35 -2.80
C ALA A 200 -11.63 -2.91 -2.65
N TRP A 201 -11.93 -3.55 -1.53
CA TRP A 201 -13.26 -4.11 -1.24
C TRP A 201 -14.21 -3.13 -0.54
N THR A 202 -13.78 -1.90 -0.29
CA THR A 202 -14.58 -0.87 0.42
C THR A 202 -15.96 -0.67 -0.21
N ASN A 203 -16.06 -0.61 -1.54
CA ASN A 203 -17.35 -0.41 -2.23
C ASN A 203 -18.35 -1.57 -2.06
N GLN A 204 -17.89 -2.74 -1.65
CA GLN A 204 -18.77 -3.88 -1.34
C GLN A 204 -19.45 -3.73 0.03
N LEU A 205 -18.91 -2.88 0.92
CA LEU A 205 -19.38 -2.70 2.28
C LEU A 205 -20.09 -1.35 2.49
N LEU A 206 -19.63 -0.31 1.80
CA LEU A 206 -20.21 1.03 1.82
C LEU A 206 -20.22 1.61 0.41
N PRO A 207 -21.20 2.46 0.04
CA PRO A 207 -21.31 3.07 -1.29
C PRO A 207 -20.27 4.18 -1.49
N LEU A 208 -18.99 3.83 -1.37
CA LEU A 208 -17.86 4.72 -1.59
C LEU A 208 -17.20 4.37 -2.93
N PRO A 209 -16.76 5.34 -3.73
CA PRO A 209 -16.27 5.11 -5.09
C PRO A 209 -14.81 4.58 -5.09
N VAL A 210 -14.57 3.50 -4.36
CA VAL A 210 -13.28 2.81 -4.33
C VAL A 210 -13.34 1.60 -5.25
N ARG A 211 -12.41 1.52 -6.22
CA ARG A 211 -12.36 0.46 -7.23
C ARG A 211 -11.03 -0.30 -7.17
N PRO A 212 -11.01 -1.60 -7.49
CA PRO A 212 -9.77 -2.33 -7.66
C PRO A 212 -9.05 -1.87 -8.93
N ARG A 213 -7.82 -1.36 -8.79
CA ARG A 213 -6.89 -1.14 -9.90
C ARG A 213 -5.80 -2.21 -9.82
N LYS A 214 -5.89 -3.21 -10.70
CA LYS A 214 -4.94 -4.33 -10.69
C LYS A 214 -3.55 -3.87 -11.14
N GLY A 215 -2.51 -4.43 -10.51
CA GLY A 215 -1.12 -4.33 -10.94
C GLY A 215 -0.45 -5.68 -10.91
N GLN A 216 0.19 -6.06 -12.03
CA GLN A 216 1.04 -7.24 -12.12
C GLN A 216 2.47 -6.84 -11.79
N MET A 217 3.19 -7.74 -11.17
CA MET A 217 4.56 -7.54 -10.70
C MET A 217 5.37 -8.82 -10.85
N LEU A 218 6.68 -8.66 -10.84
CA LEU A 218 7.61 -9.78 -10.78
C LEU A 218 8.83 -9.43 -9.93
N SER A 219 9.59 -10.45 -9.57
CA SER A 219 10.92 -10.28 -9.02
C SER A 219 11.93 -11.18 -9.74
N VAL A 220 13.16 -10.67 -9.75
CA VAL A 220 14.35 -11.44 -10.14
C VAL A 220 15.31 -11.49 -8.96
N ARG A 221 16.25 -12.42 -8.98
CA ARG A 221 17.28 -12.54 -7.96
C ARG A 221 18.66 -12.24 -8.55
N VAL A 222 19.41 -11.40 -7.85
CA VAL A 222 20.83 -11.17 -8.18
C VAL A 222 21.57 -12.50 -8.02
N PRO A 223 22.27 -12.99 -9.08
CA PRO A 223 23.00 -14.25 -9.02
C PRO A 223 24.09 -14.26 -7.93
N ASP A 224 24.34 -15.42 -7.32
CA ASP A 224 25.26 -15.53 -6.18
C ASP A 224 26.72 -15.19 -6.53
N PHE A 225 27.13 -15.35 -7.80
CA PHE A 225 28.46 -14.96 -8.26
C PHE A 225 28.67 -13.43 -8.35
N VAL A 226 27.62 -12.63 -8.32
CA VAL A 226 27.69 -11.16 -8.25
C VAL A 226 27.91 -10.80 -6.80
N THR A 227 29.11 -10.37 -6.41
CA THR A 227 29.49 -10.17 -5.00
C THR A 227 28.81 -8.97 -4.34
N GLU A 228 28.60 -7.89 -5.10
CA GLU A 228 27.99 -6.65 -4.62
C GLU A 228 26.57 -6.50 -5.17
N LEU A 229 25.74 -5.72 -4.46
CA LEU A 229 24.42 -5.38 -4.99
C LEU A 229 24.59 -4.46 -6.21
N PRO A 230 24.10 -4.87 -7.40
CA PRO A 230 24.27 -4.11 -8.63
C PRO A 230 23.42 -2.84 -8.65
N LEU A 231 22.36 -2.80 -7.83
CA LEU A 231 21.48 -1.66 -7.60
C LEU A 231 21.48 -1.32 -6.11
N THR A 232 21.78 -0.06 -5.77
CA THR A 232 21.78 0.44 -4.39
C THR A 232 20.72 1.50 -4.14
N ARG A 233 19.92 1.81 -5.16
CA ARG A 233 18.81 2.77 -5.13
C ARG A 233 17.67 2.32 -6.02
N VAL A 234 16.50 2.89 -5.82
CA VAL A 234 15.34 2.63 -6.67
C VAL A 234 15.54 3.30 -8.02
N LEU A 235 15.23 2.59 -9.12
CA LEU A 235 15.07 3.19 -10.44
C LEU A 235 13.58 3.37 -10.72
N PHE A 236 13.20 4.59 -11.11
CA PHE A 236 11.81 4.95 -11.41
C PHE A 236 11.73 5.50 -12.83
N GLY A 237 11.43 4.64 -13.80
CA GLY A 237 11.26 4.99 -15.20
C GLY A 237 9.82 5.38 -15.53
N GLU A 238 9.57 5.75 -16.77
CA GLU A 238 8.29 6.26 -17.27
C GLU A 238 7.11 5.31 -16.97
N ASN A 239 7.28 4.00 -17.19
CA ASN A 239 6.22 3.00 -16.99
C ASN A 239 6.69 1.81 -16.15
N ILE A 240 7.79 1.96 -15.44
CA ILE A 240 8.45 0.88 -14.72
C ILE A 240 9.15 1.40 -13.48
N TYR A 241 9.18 0.62 -12.44
CA TYR A 241 10.10 0.81 -11.32
C TYR A 241 10.87 -0.48 -11.05
N ILE A 242 12.12 -0.33 -10.63
CA ILE A 242 13.03 -1.41 -10.27
C ILE A 242 13.51 -1.12 -8.85
N VAL A 243 13.13 -1.97 -7.92
CA VAL A 243 13.32 -1.74 -6.48
C VAL A 243 14.22 -2.83 -5.91
N PRO A 244 15.51 -2.54 -5.66
CA PRO A 244 16.43 -3.51 -5.08
C PRO A 244 16.11 -3.78 -3.61
N ARG A 245 16.39 -4.99 -3.15
CA ARG A 245 16.31 -5.41 -1.76
C ARG A 245 17.68 -5.81 -1.25
N ARG A 246 17.89 -5.70 0.06
CA ARG A 246 19.14 -6.12 0.70
C ARG A 246 19.32 -7.63 0.73
N ASP A 247 18.23 -8.40 0.57
CA ASP A 247 18.23 -9.85 0.45
C ASP A 247 18.56 -10.36 -0.96
N ARG A 248 18.98 -9.46 -1.88
CA ARG A 248 19.37 -9.70 -3.27
C ARG A 248 18.17 -9.92 -4.21
N SER A 249 16.93 -9.80 -3.77
CA SER A 249 15.79 -9.72 -4.68
C SER A 249 15.69 -8.33 -5.31
N ILE A 250 15.17 -8.26 -6.53
CA ILE A 250 14.86 -7.02 -7.24
C ILE A 250 13.40 -7.08 -7.67
N ILE A 251 12.60 -6.16 -7.15
CA ILE A 251 11.18 -6.07 -7.45
C ILE A 251 10.98 -5.21 -8.69
N ILE A 252 10.19 -5.70 -9.65
CA ILE A 252 9.88 -5.03 -10.91
C ILE A 252 8.37 -4.85 -11.02
N GLY A 253 7.93 -3.64 -11.27
CA GLY A 253 6.51 -3.31 -11.37
C GLY A 253 6.26 -1.97 -12.03
N ALA A 254 5.03 -1.66 -12.29
CA ALA A 254 3.88 -2.53 -12.29
C ALA A 254 2.91 -2.14 -13.40
N THR A 255 2.13 -3.08 -13.85
CA THR A 255 1.00 -2.74 -14.72
C THR A 255 -0.06 -1.93 -13.96
N SER A 256 -0.97 -1.30 -14.70
CA SER A 256 -2.13 -0.60 -14.15
C SER A 256 -3.35 -0.91 -15.01
N GLU A 257 -4.24 -1.77 -14.50
CA GLU A 257 -5.31 -2.37 -15.27
C GLU A 257 -6.67 -2.16 -14.60
N ASP A 258 -7.67 -1.78 -15.38
CA ASP A 258 -9.07 -1.66 -14.96
C ASP A 258 -9.85 -2.92 -15.39
N VAL A 259 -9.64 -4.02 -14.65
CA VAL A 259 -10.16 -5.35 -14.95
C VAL A 259 -10.91 -5.97 -13.77
N GLY A 260 -11.40 -5.13 -12.88
CA GLY A 260 -12.05 -5.57 -11.65
C GLY A 260 -11.12 -6.42 -10.80
N PHE A 261 -11.67 -7.47 -10.19
CA PHE A 261 -10.93 -8.42 -9.34
C PHE A 261 -10.38 -9.64 -10.13
N THR A 262 -9.92 -9.43 -11.37
CA THR A 262 -9.30 -10.49 -12.17
C THR A 262 -7.94 -10.89 -11.60
N ALA A 263 -7.89 -12.01 -10.90
CA ALA A 263 -6.82 -12.43 -10.00
C ALA A 263 -5.80 -13.38 -10.66
N HIS A 264 -5.09 -12.93 -11.69
CA HIS A 264 -4.00 -13.67 -12.32
C HIS A 264 -3.04 -12.72 -13.07
N ASN A 265 -1.82 -13.21 -13.33
CA ASN A 265 -0.88 -12.58 -14.24
C ASN A 265 -1.20 -12.98 -15.69
N THR A 266 -0.85 -12.12 -16.65
CA THR A 266 -0.99 -12.42 -18.08
C THR A 266 0.38 -12.38 -18.75
N PRO A 267 0.61 -13.20 -19.81
CA PRO A 267 1.87 -13.17 -20.56
C PRO A 267 2.20 -11.76 -21.08
N GLY A 268 1.21 -11.02 -21.61
CA GLY A 268 1.42 -9.67 -22.12
C GLY A 268 1.83 -8.66 -21.04
N GLY A 269 1.21 -8.74 -19.85
CA GLY A 269 1.58 -7.89 -18.71
C GLY A 269 3.01 -8.15 -18.24
N ILE A 270 3.39 -9.40 -18.09
CA ILE A 270 4.76 -9.80 -17.69
C ILE A 270 5.77 -9.43 -18.78
N GLN A 271 5.47 -9.67 -20.06
CA GLN A 271 6.34 -9.27 -21.17
C GLN A 271 6.60 -7.76 -21.19
N SER A 272 5.57 -6.94 -21.03
CA SER A 272 5.70 -5.48 -20.98
C SER A 272 6.61 -5.02 -19.83
N LEU A 273 6.47 -5.62 -18.64
CA LEU A 273 7.33 -5.30 -17.50
C LEU A 273 8.78 -5.70 -17.75
N LEU A 274 9.02 -6.90 -18.27
CA LEU A 274 10.37 -7.37 -18.58
C LEU A 274 11.04 -6.50 -19.65
N GLN A 275 10.33 -6.18 -20.74
CA GLN A 275 10.85 -5.32 -21.80
C GLN A 275 11.26 -3.94 -21.28
N SER A 276 10.40 -3.30 -20.46
CA SER A 276 10.68 -1.98 -19.91
C SER A 276 11.82 -2.02 -18.89
N ALA A 277 11.87 -3.06 -18.06
CA ALA A 277 12.91 -3.22 -17.06
C ALA A 277 14.30 -3.49 -17.69
N ILE A 278 14.36 -4.38 -18.67
CA ILE A 278 15.60 -4.71 -19.40
C ILE A 278 16.10 -3.49 -20.20
N ARG A 279 15.19 -2.72 -20.82
CA ARG A 279 15.56 -1.46 -21.48
C ARG A 279 16.19 -0.49 -20.50
N LEU A 280 15.63 -0.35 -19.29
CA LEU A 280 16.12 0.58 -18.28
C LEU A 280 17.42 0.09 -17.62
N TYR A 281 17.50 -1.20 -17.33
CA TYR A 281 18.63 -1.84 -16.68
C TYR A 281 18.94 -3.21 -17.32
N PRO A 282 19.74 -3.24 -18.41
CA PRO A 282 19.97 -4.43 -19.26
C PRO A 282 20.47 -5.67 -18.52
N GLN A 283 21.20 -5.53 -17.42
CA GLN A 283 21.71 -6.70 -16.67
C GLN A 283 20.60 -7.63 -16.18
N LEU A 284 19.35 -7.12 -16.02
CA LEU A 284 18.21 -7.93 -15.58
C LEU A 284 17.87 -9.08 -16.53
N GLU A 285 18.24 -8.99 -17.82
CA GLU A 285 18.04 -10.05 -18.81
C GLU A 285 18.62 -11.39 -18.39
N ASN A 286 19.72 -11.35 -17.63
CA ASN A 286 20.46 -12.54 -17.22
C ASN A 286 20.16 -12.98 -15.76
N TYR A 287 19.20 -12.33 -15.10
CA TYR A 287 18.88 -12.65 -13.71
C TYR A 287 17.70 -13.64 -13.65
N PRO A 288 17.79 -14.69 -12.81
CA PRO A 288 16.73 -15.68 -12.70
C PRO A 288 15.43 -15.03 -12.18
N LEU A 289 14.32 -15.36 -12.84
CA LEU A 289 12.98 -15.04 -12.34
C LEU A 289 12.75 -15.77 -11.02
N GLN A 290 12.21 -15.05 -10.03
CA GLN A 290 11.96 -15.58 -8.68
C GLN A 290 10.46 -15.74 -8.39
N GLU A 291 9.67 -14.71 -8.69
CA GLU A 291 8.24 -14.70 -8.37
C GLU A 291 7.45 -13.83 -9.36
N LEU A 292 6.20 -14.22 -9.61
CA LEU A 292 5.20 -13.43 -10.35
C LEU A 292 3.96 -13.31 -9.47
N TRP A 293 3.44 -12.07 -9.31
CA TRP A 293 2.24 -11.84 -8.49
C TRP A 293 1.44 -10.64 -8.99
N TRP A 294 0.29 -10.41 -8.38
CA TRP A 294 -0.57 -9.28 -8.63
C TRP A 294 -1.15 -8.73 -7.33
N GLY A 295 -1.74 -7.53 -7.41
CA GLY A 295 -2.48 -6.94 -6.31
C GLY A 295 -3.51 -5.94 -6.82
N PHE A 296 -4.47 -5.61 -5.94
CA PHE A 296 -5.55 -4.68 -6.23
C PHE A 296 -5.38 -3.40 -5.43
N ARG A 297 -4.92 -2.34 -6.09
CA ARG A 297 -4.84 -1.01 -5.48
C ARG A 297 -6.24 -0.48 -5.25
N PRO A 298 -6.56 0.08 -4.06
CA PRO A 298 -7.83 0.72 -3.78
C PRO A 298 -7.86 2.13 -4.40
N ALA A 299 -8.32 2.24 -5.64
CA ALA A 299 -8.35 3.51 -6.37
C ALA A 299 -9.67 4.25 -6.16
N THR A 300 -9.61 5.52 -5.83
CA THR A 300 -10.69 6.49 -5.89
C THR A 300 -10.65 7.23 -7.24
N PRO A 301 -11.73 7.92 -7.66
CA PRO A 301 -11.75 8.66 -8.93
C PRO A 301 -10.68 9.76 -9.04
N ASP A 302 -10.31 10.37 -7.92
CA ASP A 302 -9.31 11.44 -7.81
C ASP A 302 -7.95 10.94 -7.30
N GLU A 303 -7.80 9.62 -7.11
CA GLU A 303 -6.61 8.94 -6.59
C GLU A 303 -6.18 9.38 -5.17
N LEU A 304 -7.01 10.16 -4.47
CA LEU A 304 -6.78 10.58 -3.09
C LEU A 304 -7.42 9.61 -2.09
N PRO A 305 -6.83 9.37 -0.91
CA PRO A 305 -7.42 8.50 0.10
C PRO A 305 -8.72 9.09 0.66
N ILE A 306 -9.55 8.24 1.25
CA ILE A 306 -10.72 8.63 2.04
C ILE A 306 -10.35 8.45 3.50
N LEU A 307 -10.24 9.58 4.23
CA LEU A 307 -9.81 9.60 5.62
C LEU A 307 -10.80 10.44 6.46
N GLY A 308 -11.10 9.97 7.67
CA GLY A 308 -11.90 10.73 8.63
C GLY A 308 -13.24 10.09 8.95
N HIS A 309 -14.15 10.85 9.58
CA HIS A 309 -15.47 10.38 9.96
C HIS A 309 -16.31 9.97 8.75
N SER A 310 -17.18 8.98 8.94
CA SER A 310 -18.25 8.66 8.01
C SER A 310 -19.54 9.40 8.37
N TYR A 311 -20.64 9.08 7.69
CA TYR A 311 -21.98 9.54 8.08
C TYR A 311 -22.51 8.83 9.34
N CYS A 312 -21.87 7.79 9.83
CA CYS A 312 -22.15 7.16 11.12
C CYS A 312 -21.18 7.67 12.18
N SER A 313 -21.70 8.14 13.31
CA SER A 313 -20.93 8.80 14.37
C SER A 313 -19.84 7.91 15.00
N ASN A 314 -19.99 6.58 14.93
CA ASN A 314 -19.04 5.60 15.44
C ASN A 314 -18.33 4.79 14.34
N LEU A 315 -18.24 5.35 13.12
CA LEU A 315 -17.51 4.74 12.01
C LEU A 315 -16.53 5.74 11.41
N THR A 316 -15.25 5.38 11.42
CA THR A 316 -14.18 6.13 10.77
C THR A 316 -13.70 5.38 9.52
N LEU A 317 -13.28 6.13 8.51
CA LEU A 317 -12.82 5.62 7.22
C LEU A 317 -11.32 5.87 7.07
N ALA A 318 -10.59 4.85 6.61
CA ALA A 318 -9.19 4.96 6.21
C ALA A 318 -8.93 4.01 5.04
N THR A 319 -9.29 4.43 3.84
CA THR A 319 -9.29 3.59 2.62
C THR A 319 -8.95 4.40 1.37
N GLY A 320 -8.90 3.76 0.20
CA GLY A 320 -8.68 4.48 -1.05
C GLY A 320 -7.26 5.00 -1.28
N HIS A 321 -6.26 4.47 -0.58
CA HIS A 321 -4.87 4.95 -0.63
C HIS A 321 -4.15 4.70 -1.97
N HIS A 322 -4.79 4.07 -2.94
CA HIS A 322 -4.29 3.77 -4.28
C HIS A 322 -2.86 3.18 -4.24
N ARG A 323 -1.87 3.89 -4.82
CA ARG A 323 -0.45 3.46 -4.87
C ARG A 323 0.31 3.78 -3.59
N ASN A 324 -0.20 4.68 -2.77
CA ASN A 324 0.51 5.31 -1.65
C ASN A 324 0.21 4.69 -0.29
N GLY A 325 -0.47 3.53 -0.22
CA GLY A 325 -0.83 2.90 1.04
C GLY A 325 0.36 2.58 1.95
N ILE A 326 1.47 2.10 1.38
CA ILE A 326 2.70 1.87 2.14
C ILE A 326 3.24 3.21 2.65
N LEU A 327 3.46 4.17 1.77
CA LEU A 327 3.98 5.49 2.12
C LEU A 327 3.13 6.19 3.19
N LEU A 328 1.80 6.11 3.09
CA LEU A 328 0.88 6.82 3.97
C LEU A 328 0.57 6.12 5.30
N ALA A 329 1.05 4.89 5.51
CA ALA A 329 0.69 4.11 6.70
C ALA A 329 0.98 4.83 8.03
N PRO A 330 2.18 5.40 8.28
CA PRO A 330 2.46 6.05 9.56
C PRO A 330 1.58 7.27 9.83
N ILE A 331 1.42 8.17 8.85
CA ILE A 331 0.62 9.39 9.05
C ILE A 331 -0.87 9.06 9.17
N THR A 332 -1.39 8.14 8.35
CA THR A 332 -2.78 7.69 8.45
C THR A 332 -3.07 7.13 9.83
N ALA A 333 -2.19 6.26 10.35
CA ALA A 333 -2.36 5.67 11.68
C ALA A 333 -2.39 6.74 12.78
N THR A 334 -1.50 7.71 12.72
CA THR A 334 -1.46 8.83 13.68
C THR A 334 -2.75 9.65 13.63
N LEU A 335 -3.13 10.15 12.43
CA LEU A 335 -4.30 11.02 12.28
C LEU A 335 -5.62 10.32 12.63
N ILE A 336 -5.76 9.05 12.29
CA ILE A 336 -6.96 8.26 12.62
C ILE A 336 -7.04 7.96 14.11
N ALA A 337 -5.90 7.65 14.74
CA ALA A 337 -5.88 7.40 16.19
C ALA A 337 -6.13 8.69 16.99
N ASP A 338 -5.60 9.85 16.57
CA ASP A 338 -5.93 11.16 17.16
C ASP A 338 -7.42 11.45 17.05
N LEU A 339 -8.01 11.16 15.87
CA LEU A 339 -9.43 11.38 15.63
C LEU A 339 -10.33 10.50 16.52
N ILE A 340 -10.00 9.21 16.68
CA ILE A 340 -10.82 8.26 17.43
C ILE A 340 -10.62 8.41 18.94
N CYS A 341 -9.39 8.52 19.42
CA CYS A 341 -9.07 8.49 20.85
C CYS A 341 -9.09 9.86 21.48
N GLU A 342 -8.68 10.90 20.76
CA GLU A 342 -8.48 12.26 21.28
C GLU A 342 -9.53 13.25 20.76
N GLN A 343 -10.39 12.82 19.81
CA GLN A 343 -11.37 13.67 19.10
C GLN A 343 -10.70 14.90 18.46
N LYS A 344 -9.44 14.75 18.07
CA LYS A 344 -8.62 15.78 17.45
C LYS A 344 -8.53 15.52 15.94
N ALA A 345 -9.14 16.42 15.16
CA ALA A 345 -9.07 16.38 13.71
C ALA A 345 -7.94 17.28 13.20
N ASP A 346 -6.99 16.70 12.45
CA ASP A 346 -6.01 17.49 11.71
C ASP A 346 -6.73 18.21 10.55
N PRO A 347 -6.49 19.53 10.34
CA PRO A 347 -7.13 20.27 9.24
C PRO A 347 -6.94 19.66 7.86
N LEU A 348 -5.84 18.92 7.64
CA LEU A 348 -5.54 18.27 6.39
C LEU A 348 -6.59 17.20 6.01
N LEU A 349 -7.25 16.57 7.01
CA LEU A 349 -8.28 15.55 6.79
C LEU A 349 -9.50 16.08 6.01
N ALA A 350 -9.77 17.37 6.03
CA ALA A 350 -10.86 17.98 5.27
C ALA A 350 -10.73 17.72 3.76
N ASN A 351 -9.50 17.65 3.24
CA ASN A 351 -9.23 17.38 1.83
C ASN A 351 -9.51 15.93 1.43
N PHE A 352 -9.55 15.02 2.40
CA PHE A 352 -9.69 13.58 2.21
C PHE A 352 -11.03 13.04 2.69
N HIS A 353 -11.94 13.92 3.08
CA HIS A 353 -13.26 13.51 3.56
C HIS A 353 -14.10 12.90 2.44
N TYR A 354 -14.89 11.87 2.75
CA TYR A 354 -15.69 11.12 1.78
C TYR A 354 -16.74 11.99 1.05
N SER A 355 -17.23 13.06 1.69
CA SER A 355 -18.27 13.95 1.13
C SER A 355 -17.84 14.69 -0.13
N ARG A 356 -16.56 14.71 -0.47
CA ARG A 356 -16.09 15.27 -1.75
C ARG A 356 -16.61 14.50 -2.97
N PHE A 357 -17.13 13.29 -2.77
CA PHE A 357 -17.79 12.49 -3.79
C PHE A 357 -19.31 12.60 -3.77
N SER A 358 -19.88 13.32 -2.81
CA SER A 358 -21.32 13.50 -2.73
C SER A 358 -21.73 14.59 -3.73
N THR A 359 -22.13 14.19 -4.94
CA THR A 359 -22.99 15.02 -5.75
C THR A 359 -24.32 15.13 -5.02
N VAL A 360 -24.77 16.35 -4.76
CA VAL A 360 -26.05 16.65 -4.14
C VAL A 360 -27.18 16.03 -4.97
N SER A 361 -27.66 14.87 -4.58
CA SER A 361 -28.98 14.38 -4.94
C SER A 361 -29.70 14.00 -3.63
N SER A 362 -30.51 14.94 -3.21
CA SER A 362 -31.51 14.79 -2.17
C SER A 362 -32.58 13.79 -2.62
N THR A 363 -32.39 12.52 -2.30
CA THR A 363 -33.50 11.56 -2.17
C THR A 363 -33.06 10.47 -1.20
N THR A 364 -33.56 10.60 0.01
CA THR A 364 -33.46 9.66 1.10
C THR A 364 -34.25 8.39 0.76
N THR A 365 -33.56 7.29 0.53
CA THR A 365 -34.14 5.95 0.68
C THR A 365 -33.09 5.04 1.29
N PRO A 366 -33.34 4.35 2.41
CA PRO A 366 -32.38 3.41 2.98
C PRO A 366 -32.35 2.17 2.09
N MET A 367 -31.26 2.01 1.34
CA MET A 367 -31.00 0.78 0.59
C MET A 367 -30.31 -0.23 1.52
N LEU A 368 -31.02 -1.34 1.77
CA LEU A 368 -30.42 -2.60 2.17
C LEU A 368 -29.64 -3.15 0.96
N ILE A 369 -28.32 -3.01 0.95
CA ILE A 369 -27.49 -3.63 -0.07
C ILE A 369 -27.13 -5.03 0.42
N HIS A 370 -27.76 -6.05 -0.16
CA HIS A 370 -27.31 -7.43 -0.05
C HIS A 370 -26.10 -7.63 -0.96
N ALA A 371 -24.98 -8.04 -0.40
CA ALA A 371 -23.82 -8.47 -1.17
C ALA A 371 -24.19 -9.74 -1.96
N THR A 372 -24.05 -9.69 -3.28
CA THR A 372 -24.15 -10.89 -4.12
C THR A 372 -22.97 -11.82 -3.80
N PRO A 373 -23.19 -13.11 -3.53
CA PRO A 373 -22.10 -14.03 -3.24
C PRO A 373 -21.20 -14.16 -4.48
N ALA A 374 -19.91 -13.92 -4.29
CA ALA A 374 -18.91 -14.23 -5.28
C ALA A 374 -18.91 -15.74 -5.53
N THR A 375 -19.21 -16.15 -6.74
CA THR A 375 -19.12 -17.55 -7.17
C THR A 375 -17.71 -18.06 -6.95
N ASN A 376 -17.59 -19.10 -6.15
CA ASN A 376 -16.34 -19.84 -5.93
C ASN A 376 -15.82 -20.41 -7.27
N GLY A 377 -14.77 -19.79 -7.81
CA GLY A 377 -13.96 -20.34 -8.90
C GLY A 377 -12.89 -21.25 -8.33
N HIS A 378 -13.10 -22.53 -8.48
CA HIS A 378 -12.18 -23.67 -8.55
C HIS A 378 -10.89 -23.66 -7.73
N ARG A 379 -10.81 -24.65 -6.82
CA ARG A 379 -9.58 -25.21 -6.27
C ARG A 379 -8.66 -25.63 -7.42
N ASN A 380 -7.40 -25.24 -7.36
CA ASN A 380 -6.33 -25.82 -8.17
C ASN A 380 -6.21 -27.32 -7.87
N PRO A 381 -6.17 -28.20 -8.87
CA PRO A 381 -5.70 -29.57 -8.67
C PRO A 381 -4.18 -29.57 -8.48
N GLU A 382 -3.73 -30.38 -7.54
CA GLU A 382 -2.33 -30.72 -7.32
C GLU A 382 -1.69 -31.22 -8.62
N ILE A 383 -0.57 -30.60 -8.99
CA ILE A 383 0.31 -31.13 -10.03
C ILE A 383 1.26 -32.10 -9.33
N SER A 384 0.83 -33.35 -9.21
CA SER A 384 1.70 -34.52 -9.13
C SER A 384 1.47 -35.35 -10.40
N ASP A 385 2.57 -35.73 -11.03
CA ASP A 385 2.69 -36.64 -12.18
C ASP A 385 2.48 -36.03 -13.58
N LEU A 386 3.60 -35.60 -14.15
CA LEU A 386 3.94 -35.83 -15.56
C LEU A 386 5.43 -35.49 -15.79
N ILE A 387 6.29 -36.47 -15.46
CA ILE A 387 7.62 -36.61 -16.07
C ILE A 387 7.49 -37.74 -17.11
N VAL A 388 7.56 -37.40 -18.35
CA VAL A 388 8.24 -38.17 -19.42
C VAL A 388 8.78 -37.19 -20.44
#